data_f1f799f1bd8e6bc3d91dd747229da307
#
_entry.id   f1f799f1bd8e6bc3d91dd747229da307
#
_cell.length_a   1.000
_cell.length_b   1.000
_cell.length_c   1.000
_cell.angle_alpha   90.00
_cell.angle_beta   90.00
_cell.angle_gamma   90.00
#
_symmetry.space_group_name_H-M   'P 1'
#
loop_
_entity.id
_entity.type
_entity.pdbx_description
1 polymer ?
#
loop_
_entity_poly.entity_id
_entity_poly.type
_entity_poly.pdbx_seq_one_letter_code
_entity_poly.pdbx_strand_id
1 'polypeptide(L)'
;GGSMTNPQGLFENVWKAPNEAGTYEIWCTVKCGGKKETRRSKMTVLDELFYSNFETPYYNEGWSNASMTVAFDANKGTNGAVKLTSTKADGRFARSWDNVSVPFSTQVDYAVNACPSDNNFAEIRIEFARINNATFYVTKACFTTYPKTGAWKATYTTTNVTTGKTEDITIDEGTDTANFKFKKDAFKTIAVSIDANKKFIIYYDGKKYFESSALASLQDQYYVSRSGFGLDNKVVIFADNLFVFDNGTICTAEPRER
;
A
#
# COMPACT_ATOMS: atom_id res chain seq x y z
N GLY A 1 -13.97 -17.57 17.15
CA GLY A 1 -12.67 -18.17 16.88
C GLY A 1 -12.69 -18.99 15.61
N GLY A 2 -11.55 -19.11 14.94
CA GLY A 2 -11.39 -19.93 13.74
C GLY A 2 -11.57 -21.43 14.01
N SER A 3 -11.62 -22.20 12.95
CA SER A 3 -11.74 -23.66 13.04
C SER A 3 -10.51 -24.35 12.44
N MET A 4 -10.23 -25.56 12.94
CA MET A 4 -9.19 -26.44 12.40
C MET A 4 -9.80 -27.49 11.49
N THR A 5 -9.17 -27.78 10.37
CA THR A 5 -9.64 -28.82 9.43
C THR A 5 -9.37 -30.23 9.96
N ASN A 6 -8.30 -30.39 10.71
CA ASN A 6 -7.93 -31.65 11.34
C ASN A 6 -7.36 -31.37 12.74
N PRO A 7 -8.22 -31.20 13.77
CA PRO A 7 -7.79 -30.81 15.11
C PRO A 7 -6.92 -31.88 15.81
N GLN A 8 -6.85 -33.11 15.28
CA GLN A 8 -6.01 -34.18 15.78
C GLN A 8 -4.99 -34.69 14.77
N GLY A 9 -4.68 -33.88 13.76
CA GLY A 9 -3.67 -34.17 12.73
C GLY A 9 -2.27 -34.35 13.31
N LEU A 10 -1.45 -35.16 12.64
CA LEU A 10 -0.14 -35.58 13.16
C LEU A 10 0.94 -34.52 12.97
N PHE A 11 1.00 -33.83 11.83
CA PHE A 11 2.10 -32.93 11.52
C PHE A 11 1.66 -31.60 10.90
N GLU A 12 0.54 -31.57 10.19
CA GLU A 12 0.02 -30.37 9.54
C GLU A 12 -1.46 -30.20 9.86
N ASN A 13 -1.87 -28.96 10.03
CA ASN A 13 -3.26 -28.61 10.21
C ASN A 13 -3.54 -27.24 9.61
N VAL A 14 -4.70 -27.06 9.01
CA VAL A 14 -5.13 -25.79 8.43
C VAL A 14 -6.08 -25.09 9.39
N TRP A 15 -5.67 -23.92 9.85
CA TRP A 15 -6.54 -23.05 10.60
C TRP A 15 -7.36 -22.18 9.63
N LYS A 16 -8.68 -22.31 9.71
CA LYS A 16 -9.60 -21.44 8.99
C LYS A 16 -9.83 -20.20 9.83
N ALA A 17 -9.42 -19.05 9.28
CA ALA A 17 -9.64 -17.76 9.93
C ALA A 17 -11.13 -17.49 10.18
N PRO A 18 -11.50 -16.82 11.28
CA PRO A 18 -12.85 -16.30 11.45
C PRO A 18 -13.11 -15.18 10.43
N ASN A 19 -14.39 -14.88 10.20
CA ASN A 19 -14.79 -13.81 9.27
C ASN A 19 -14.65 -12.40 9.89
N GLU A 20 -14.37 -12.32 11.18
CA GLU A 20 -14.23 -11.04 11.89
C GLU A 20 -12.75 -10.67 11.99
N ALA A 21 -12.42 -9.40 11.72
CA ALA A 21 -11.09 -8.86 11.95
C ALA A 21 -10.73 -8.91 13.44
N GLY A 22 -9.48 -9.20 13.75
CA GLY A 22 -9.02 -9.27 15.12
C GLY A 22 -7.75 -10.09 15.30
N THR A 23 -7.19 -10.03 16.49
CA THR A 23 -6.03 -10.88 16.85
C THR A 23 -6.49 -12.11 17.60
N TYR A 24 -6.13 -13.27 17.09
CA TYR A 24 -6.51 -14.57 17.60
C TYR A 24 -5.28 -15.32 18.09
N GLU A 25 -5.38 -15.94 19.27
CA GLU A 25 -4.36 -16.90 19.73
C GLU A 25 -4.65 -18.30 19.18
N ILE A 26 -3.67 -18.89 18.51
CA ILE A 26 -3.68 -20.26 18.06
C ILE A 26 -2.77 -21.08 18.97
N TRP A 27 -3.31 -22.16 19.49
CA TRP A 27 -2.60 -23.04 20.41
C TRP A 27 -2.39 -24.39 19.73
N CYS A 28 -1.15 -24.82 19.65
CA CYS A 28 -0.78 -26.15 19.21
C CYS A 28 -0.26 -26.96 20.43
N THR A 29 -0.90 -28.06 20.72
CA THR A 29 -0.47 -28.96 21.80
C THR A 29 -0.05 -30.29 21.21
N VAL A 30 1.19 -30.66 21.42
CA VAL A 30 1.72 -32.00 21.06
C VAL A 30 1.84 -32.85 22.31
N LYS A 31 1.34 -34.08 22.22
CA LYS A 31 1.48 -35.11 23.27
C LYS A 31 2.28 -36.27 22.72
N CYS A 32 3.38 -36.64 23.37
CA CYS A 32 4.21 -37.78 22.99
C CYS A 32 4.84 -38.38 24.23
N GLY A 33 4.72 -39.74 24.39
CA GLY A 33 5.35 -40.46 25.48
C GLY A 33 4.99 -39.95 26.88
N GLY A 34 3.73 -39.54 27.12
CA GLY A 34 3.29 -38.96 28.38
C GLY A 34 3.69 -37.51 28.62
N LYS A 35 4.49 -36.92 27.75
CA LYS A 35 4.86 -35.51 27.79
C LYS A 35 3.87 -34.68 26.95
N LYS A 36 3.60 -33.46 27.41
CA LYS A 36 2.74 -32.49 26.73
C LYS A 36 3.50 -31.18 26.55
N GLU A 37 3.55 -30.68 25.33
CA GLU A 37 4.08 -29.34 25.01
C GLU A 37 3.01 -28.51 24.30
N THR A 38 2.86 -27.26 24.70
CA THR A 38 1.92 -26.32 24.07
C THR A 38 2.70 -25.12 23.56
N ARG A 39 2.55 -24.83 22.27
CA ARG A 39 3.04 -23.60 21.62
C ARG A 39 1.85 -22.69 21.32
N ARG A 40 2.10 -21.40 21.43
CA ARG A 40 1.11 -20.37 21.15
C ARG A 40 1.63 -19.47 20.04
N SER A 41 0.76 -19.09 19.14
CA SER A 41 1.03 -18.10 18.10
C SER A 41 -0.12 -17.11 18.04
N LYS A 42 0.19 -15.84 17.78
CA LYS A 42 -0.84 -14.84 17.52
C LYS A 42 -0.99 -14.69 16.01
N MET A 43 -2.22 -14.76 15.54
CA MET A 43 -2.60 -14.51 14.14
C MET A 43 -3.56 -13.35 14.10
N THR A 44 -3.30 -12.40 13.21
CA THR A 44 -4.21 -11.27 12.99
C THR A 44 -5.00 -11.54 11.71
N VAL A 45 -6.33 -11.51 11.84
CA VAL A 45 -7.26 -11.45 10.71
C VAL A 45 -7.50 -9.98 10.43
N LEU A 46 -7.22 -9.55 9.21
CA LEU A 46 -7.40 -8.18 8.77
C LEU A 46 -8.73 -8.07 8.03
N ASP A 47 -9.44 -6.99 8.29
CA ASP A 47 -10.60 -6.57 7.49
C ASP A 47 -10.09 -5.69 6.36
N GLU A 48 -9.70 -6.33 5.26
CA GLU A 48 -9.19 -5.63 4.09
C GLU A 48 -10.35 -5.20 3.18
N LEU A 49 -10.35 -3.95 2.78
CA LEU A 49 -11.28 -3.44 1.77
C LEU A 49 -11.00 -4.07 0.40
N PHE A 50 -9.73 -4.31 0.10
CA PHE A 50 -9.31 -4.88 -1.17
C PHE A 50 -7.92 -5.51 -1.06
N TYR A 51 -7.76 -6.64 -1.73
CA TYR A 51 -6.48 -7.29 -1.95
C TYR A 51 -6.30 -7.66 -3.42
N SER A 52 -5.12 -7.46 -3.97
CA SER A 52 -4.70 -7.95 -5.27
C SER A 52 -3.26 -8.44 -5.22
N ASN A 53 -3.06 -9.66 -5.66
CA ASN A 53 -1.73 -10.20 -5.94
C ASN A 53 -1.30 -9.96 -7.39
N PHE A 54 -2.12 -9.24 -8.18
CA PHE A 54 -1.88 -8.94 -9.59
C PHE A 54 -1.64 -10.15 -10.50
N GLU A 55 -2.09 -11.32 -10.11
CA GLU A 55 -1.96 -12.52 -10.95
C GLU A 55 -2.90 -12.48 -12.16
N THR A 56 -2.51 -13.16 -13.23
CA THR A 56 -3.35 -13.31 -14.44
C THR A 56 -4.60 -14.13 -14.14
N PRO A 57 -5.71 -13.92 -14.91
CA PRO A 57 -5.90 -12.92 -15.98
C PRO A 57 -6.41 -11.55 -15.49
N TYR A 58 -6.62 -11.35 -14.19
CA TYR A 58 -7.37 -10.22 -13.63
C TYR A 58 -6.50 -9.10 -13.04
N TYR A 59 -5.21 -9.11 -13.33
CA TYR A 59 -4.24 -8.17 -12.73
C TYR A 59 -4.56 -6.67 -12.93
N ASN A 60 -5.38 -6.33 -13.91
CA ASN A 60 -5.79 -4.96 -14.22
C ASN A 60 -7.30 -4.71 -14.08
N GLU A 61 -8.06 -5.67 -13.55
CA GLU A 61 -9.50 -5.52 -13.38
C GLU A 61 -9.84 -4.44 -12.36
N GLY A 62 -10.72 -3.52 -12.75
CA GLY A 62 -11.09 -2.37 -11.91
C GLY A 62 -10.02 -1.29 -11.78
N TRP A 63 -8.90 -1.41 -12.50
CA TRP A 63 -7.85 -0.40 -12.55
C TRP A 63 -7.98 0.50 -13.76
N SER A 64 -7.72 1.79 -13.57
CA SER A 64 -7.58 2.77 -14.64
C SER A 64 -6.10 3.11 -14.84
N ASN A 65 -5.70 3.30 -16.08
CA ASN A 65 -4.36 3.79 -16.39
C ASN A 65 -4.41 5.02 -17.29
N ALA A 66 -3.43 5.90 -17.12
CA ALA A 66 -3.20 7.03 -17.98
C ALA A 66 -1.70 7.16 -18.23
N SER A 67 -1.30 7.21 -19.50
CA SER A 67 0.11 7.32 -19.91
C SER A 67 1.01 6.22 -19.33
N MET A 68 0.48 5.03 -19.13
CA MET A 68 1.21 3.84 -18.69
C MET A 68 0.92 2.65 -19.60
N THR A 69 1.94 1.82 -19.79
CA THR A 69 1.78 0.45 -20.27
C THR A 69 1.73 -0.47 -19.07
N VAL A 70 0.76 -1.37 -19.05
CA VAL A 70 0.53 -2.35 -17.98
C VAL A 70 0.66 -3.73 -18.57
N ALA A 71 1.50 -4.58 -17.97
CA ALA A 71 1.72 -5.95 -18.41
C ALA A 71 1.97 -6.83 -17.18
N PHE A 72 1.68 -8.12 -17.30
CA PHE A 72 2.02 -9.11 -16.28
C PHE A 72 3.37 -9.75 -16.60
N ASP A 73 4.18 -9.99 -15.55
CA ASP A 73 5.44 -10.73 -15.65
C ASP A 73 5.45 -11.87 -14.62
N ALA A 74 5.28 -13.10 -15.10
CA ALA A 74 5.21 -14.30 -14.27
C ALA A 74 6.52 -14.64 -13.53
N ASN A 75 7.63 -13.99 -13.89
CA ASN A 75 8.96 -14.26 -13.31
C ASN A 75 9.34 -13.23 -12.23
N LYS A 76 8.43 -12.37 -11.84
CA LYS A 76 8.65 -11.32 -10.83
C LYS A 76 7.68 -11.46 -9.66
N GLY A 77 8.06 -10.94 -8.49
CA GLY A 77 7.26 -11.10 -7.28
C GLY A 77 7.22 -12.55 -6.77
N THR A 78 6.22 -12.88 -5.98
CA THR A 78 6.07 -14.21 -5.37
C THR A 78 5.50 -15.23 -6.37
N ASN A 79 4.50 -14.84 -7.17
CA ASN A 79 3.84 -15.69 -8.19
C ASN A 79 3.56 -14.92 -9.49
N GLY A 80 4.34 -13.91 -9.76
CA GLY A 80 4.14 -12.94 -10.81
C GLY A 80 3.91 -11.54 -10.25
N ALA A 81 4.07 -10.52 -11.07
CA ALA A 81 3.83 -9.12 -10.69
C ALA A 81 3.33 -8.32 -11.88
N VAL A 82 2.58 -7.25 -11.60
CA VAL A 82 2.25 -6.30 -12.64
C VAL A 82 3.44 -5.40 -12.93
N LYS A 83 3.80 -5.29 -14.21
CA LYS A 83 4.81 -4.37 -14.72
C LYS A 83 4.14 -3.09 -15.17
N LEU A 84 4.49 -1.99 -14.54
CA LEU A 84 4.02 -0.64 -14.89
C LEU A 84 5.16 0.12 -15.56
N THR A 85 4.93 0.63 -16.75
CA THR A 85 5.92 1.42 -17.50
C THR A 85 5.27 2.74 -17.89
N SER A 86 5.79 3.84 -17.37
CA SER A 86 5.30 5.16 -17.75
C SER A 86 5.81 5.57 -19.14
N THR A 87 4.92 6.09 -19.96
CA THR A 87 5.21 6.58 -21.31
C THR A 87 5.36 8.09 -21.39
N LYS A 88 4.97 8.81 -20.32
CA LYS A 88 5.07 10.27 -20.16
C LYS A 88 5.31 10.61 -18.70
N ALA A 89 5.63 11.87 -18.41
CA ALA A 89 5.59 12.38 -17.05
C ALA A 89 4.19 12.24 -16.45
N ASP A 90 4.12 11.95 -15.13
CA ASP A 90 2.88 11.73 -14.37
C ASP A 90 1.97 10.63 -14.95
N GLY A 91 2.57 9.53 -15.39
CA GLY A 91 1.82 8.32 -15.72
C GLY A 91 1.12 7.79 -14.46
N ARG A 92 -0.14 7.32 -14.60
CA ARG A 92 -0.97 6.89 -13.48
C ARG A 92 -1.55 5.50 -13.70
N PHE A 93 -1.50 4.69 -12.64
CA PHE A 93 -2.22 3.42 -12.53
C PHE A 93 -2.93 3.42 -11.16
N ALA A 94 -4.26 3.53 -11.17
CA ALA A 94 -5.05 3.73 -9.96
C ALA A 94 -6.37 2.98 -9.98
N ARG A 95 -6.83 2.58 -8.79
CA ARG A 95 -8.15 2.01 -8.57
C ARG A 95 -9.07 3.04 -7.93
N SER A 96 -10.32 3.10 -8.40
CA SER A 96 -11.37 3.95 -7.84
C SER A 96 -12.06 3.26 -6.67
N TRP A 97 -12.48 4.07 -5.69
CA TRP A 97 -13.19 3.66 -4.48
C TRP A 97 -14.50 4.43 -4.37
N ASP A 98 -15.56 3.77 -3.93
CA ASP A 98 -16.86 4.40 -3.73
C ASP A 98 -17.00 4.91 -2.28
N ASN A 99 -16.72 6.20 -2.09
CA ASN A 99 -16.96 6.92 -0.83
C ASN A 99 -16.32 6.31 0.43
N VAL A 100 -15.09 5.80 0.32
CA VAL A 100 -14.35 5.32 1.48
C VAL A 100 -13.84 6.50 2.30
N SER A 101 -14.22 6.55 3.58
CA SER A 101 -13.76 7.60 4.49
C SER A 101 -12.34 7.35 5.00
N VAL A 102 -11.70 8.38 5.55
CA VAL A 102 -10.51 8.19 6.38
C VAL A 102 -10.96 7.69 7.77
N PRO A 103 -10.20 6.86 8.47
CA PRO A 103 -8.84 6.40 8.13
C PRO A 103 -8.78 5.46 6.93
N PHE A 104 -7.67 5.51 6.19
CA PHE A 104 -7.46 4.72 4.97
C PHE A 104 -5.98 4.42 4.79
N SER A 105 -5.65 3.24 4.30
CA SER A 105 -4.29 2.89 3.93
C SER A 105 -4.22 2.09 2.65
N THR A 106 -3.12 2.22 1.93
CA THR A 106 -2.75 1.36 0.81
C THR A 106 -1.31 0.89 1.00
N GLN A 107 -1.11 -0.40 0.85
CA GLN A 107 0.17 -1.08 1.02
C GLN A 107 0.46 -1.92 -0.20
N VAL A 108 1.71 -1.94 -0.65
CA VAL A 108 2.11 -2.70 -1.82
C VAL A 108 3.56 -3.15 -1.70
N ASP A 109 3.85 -4.31 -2.24
CA ASP A 109 5.20 -4.73 -2.55
C ASP A 109 5.56 -4.20 -3.94
N TYR A 110 6.62 -3.41 -4.03
CA TYR A 110 7.05 -2.91 -5.32
C TYR A 110 8.56 -2.97 -5.49
N ALA A 111 8.99 -3.09 -6.73
CA ALA A 111 10.41 -3.03 -7.11
C ALA A 111 10.61 -2.10 -8.29
N VAL A 112 11.61 -1.24 -8.21
CA VAL A 112 12.01 -0.41 -9.36
C VAL A 112 12.89 -1.24 -10.28
N ASN A 113 12.50 -1.32 -11.56
CA ASN A 113 13.27 -2.01 -12.61
C ASN A 113 14.13 -1.05 -13.43
N ALA A 114 13.59 0.14 -13.73
CA ALA A 114 14.32 1.17 -14.45
C ALA A 114 13.93 2.57 -13.98
N CYS A 115 14.92 3.44 -13.87
CA CYS A 115 14.79 4.84 -13.56
C CYS A 115 15.86 5.61 -14.34
N PRO A 116 15.52 6.30 -15.45
CA PRO A 116 16.52 6.84 -16.38
C PRO A 116 17.35 8.00 -15.84
N SER A 117 16.75 8.88 -15.03
CA SER A 117 17.45 10.08 -14.52
C SER A 117 17.24 10.27 -13.02
N ASP A 118 18.07 11.13 -12.43
CA ASP A 118 18.05 11.43 -10.99
C ASP A 118 16.76 12.11 -10.54
N ASN A 119 16.11 12.83 -11.45
CA ASN A 119 14.86 13.56 -11.18
C ASN A 119 13.61 12.72 -11.46
N ASN A 120 13.74 11.52 -12.04
CA ASN A 120 12.59 10.67 -12.26
C ASN A 120 12.11 10.04 -10.94
N PHE A 121 10.80 9.97 -10.79
CA PHE A 121 10.17 9.52 -9.56
C PHE A 121 9.25 8.32 -9.75
N ALA A 122 9.02 7.62 -8.63
CA ALA A 122 7.92 6.69 -8.42
C ALA A 122 7.18 7.12 -7.16
N GLU A 123 5.85 7.17 -7.21
CA GLU A 123 5.04 7.55 -6.05
C GLU A 123 3.89 6.59 -5.80
N ILE A 124 3.51 6.48 -4.52
CA ILE A 124 2.27 5.89 -4.06
C ILE A 124 1.39 7.04 -3.62
N ARG A 125 0.12 7.05 -4.08
CA ARG A 125 -0.80 8.16 -3.84
C ARG A 125 -2.16 7.70 -3.34
N ILE A 126 -2.77 8.55 -2.51
CA ILE A 126 -4.17 8.53 -2.13
C ILE A 126 -4.80 9.79 -2.71
N GLU A 127 -5.84 9.65 -3.52
CA GLU A 127 -6.59 10.76 -4.10
C GLU A 127 -7.94 10.91 -3.38
N PHE A 128 -8.35 12.14 -3.13
CA PHE A 128 -9.57 12.46 -2.39
C PHE A 128 -10.65 13.03 -3.30
N ALA A 129 -11.89 12.72 -3.00
CA ALA A 129 -13.05 13.36 -3.61
C ALA A 129 -13.24 14.77 -3.05
N ARG A 130 -13.70 15.67 -3.91
CA ARG A 130 -14.07 17.02 -3.50
C ARG A 130 -15.31 16.98 -2.62
N ILE A 131 -15.25 17.74 -1.50
CA ILE A 131 -16.42 18.03 -0.68
C ILE A 131 -17.07 19.32 -1.16
N ASN A 132 -18.39 19.31 -1.29
CA ASN A 132 -19.15 20.52 -1.60
C ASN A 132 -18.99 21.55 -0.48
N ASN A 133 -18.83 22.84 -0.87
CA ASN A 133 -18.71 24.01 0.01
C ASN A 133 -17.35 24.26 0.71
N ALA A 134 -16.31 23.52 0.41
CA ALA A 134 -14.98 23.83 0.91
C ALA A 134 -14.29 24.90 0.04
N THR A 135 -13.66 25.90 0.66
CA THR A 135 -12.84 26.92 -0.06
C THR A 135 -11.55 26.30 -0.58
N PHE A 136 -10.96 25.41 0.21
CA PHE A 136 -9.81 24.59 -0.17
C PHE A 136 -10.17 23.12 0.05
N TYR A 137 -9.62 22.26 -0.78
CA TYR A 137 -9.72 20.82 -0.55
C TYR A 137 -8.41 20.13 -0.91
N VAL A 138 -8.08 19.08 -0.17
CA VAL A 138 -6.97 18.19 -0.49
C VAL A 138 -7.39 17.30 -1.66
N THR A 139 -6.59 17.26 -2.71
CA THR A 139 -6.86 16.43 -3.89
C THR A 139 -6.10 15.12 -3.85
N LYS A 140 -4.89 15.12 -3.30
CA LYS A 140 -4.07 13.93 -3.14
C LYS A 140 -3.08 14.08 -1.99
N ALA A 141 -2.67 12.96 -1.42
CA ALA A 141 -1.48 12.83 -0.58
C ALA A 141 -0.56 11.78 -1.21
N CYS A 142 0.72 12.07 -1.29
CA CYS A 142 1.69 11.28 -2.02
C CYS A 142 2.94 11.01 -1.19
N PHE A 143 3.45 9.79 -1.31
CA PHE A 143 4.83 9.46 -0.98
C PHE A 143 5.59 9.22 -2.27
N THR A 144 6.53 10.11 -2.55
CA THR A 144 7.33 10.12 -3.77
C THR A 144 8.75 9.71 -3.45
N THR A 145 9.29 8.77 -4.19
CA THR A 145 10.70 8.38 -4.13
C THR A 145 11.40 8.73 -5.43
N TYR A 146 12.68 9.07 -5.33
CA TYR A 146 13.59 9.29 -6.46
C TYR A 146 14.61 8.15 -6.47
N PRO A 147 14.30 7.06 -7.16
CA PRO A 147 15.01 5.80 -6.94
C PRO A 147 16.50 5.85 -7.26
N LYS A 148 16.92 6.75 -8.13
CA LYS A 148 18.32 6.86 -8.53
C LYS A 148 19.21 7.50 -7.47
N THR A 149 18.66 8.45 -6.72
CA THR A 149 19.38 9.21 -5.68
C THR A 149 19.10 8.68 -4.27
N GLY A 150 17.93 8.05 -4.06
CA GLY A 150 17.42 7.71 -2.74
C GLY A 150 16.75 8.88 -2.03
N ALA A 151 16.52 10.01 -2.73
CA ALA A 151 15.71 11.08 -2.20
C ALA A 151 14.23 10.67 -2.12
N TRP A 152 13.50 11.30 -1.21
CA TRP A 152 12.08 11.08 -1.01
C TRP A 152 11.36 12.36 -0.60
N LYS A 153 10.05 12.41 -0.85
CA LYS A 153 9.15 13.49 -0.41
C LYS A 153 7.81 12.93 0.05
N ALA A 154 7.29 13.49 1.13
CA ALA A 154 5.90 13.39 1.53
C ALA A 154 5.19 14.70 1.19
N THR A 155 4.16 14.65 0.37
CA THR A 155 3.45 15.85 -0.09
C THR A 155 1.95 15.67 -0.01
N TYR A 156 1.22 16.78 0.07
CA TYR A 156 -0.20 16.80 -0.25
C TYR A 156 -0.51 17.98 -1.16
N THR A 157 -1.51 17.82 -2.02
CA THR A 157 -1.95 18.84 -2.96
C THR A 157 -3.24 19.46 -2.50
N THR A 158 -3.30 20.78 -2.41
CA THR A 158 -4.52 21.54 -2.15
C THR A 158 -5.00 22.20 -3.42
N THR A 159 -6.31 22.39 -3.55
CA THR A 159 -6.91 23.16 -4.62
C THR A 159 -7.84 24.21 -4.02
N ASN A 160 -7.61 25.48 -4.41
CA ASN A 160 -8.53 26.57 -4.09
C ASN A 160 -9.71 26.49 -5.04
N VAL A 161 -10.92 26.36 -4.48
CA VAL A 161 -12.15 26.18 -5.26
C VAL A 161 -12.50 27.41 -6.08
N THR A 162 -12.26 28.61 -5.53
CA THR A 162 -12.61 29.86 -6.18
C THR A 162 -11.73 30.18 -7.38
N THR A 163 -10.42 29.91 -7.25
CA THR A 163 -9.45 30.27 -8.29
C THR A 163 -9.05 29.08 -9.17
N GLY A 164 -9.38 27.84 -8.76
CA GLY A 164 -8.91 26.59 -9.40
C GLY A 164 -7.41 26.35 -9.24
N LYS A 165 -6.68 27.22 -8.50
CA LYS A 165 -5.26 27.07 -8.31
C LYS A 165 -4.93 25.90 -7.42
N THR A 166 -4.06 25.04 -7.90
CA THR A 166 -3.50 23.90 -7.14
C THR A 166 -2.11 24.24 -6.62
N GLU A 167 -1.80 23.74 -5.43
CA GLU A 167 -0.51 23.92 -4.79
C GLU A 167 -0.09 22.61 -4.13
N ASP A 168 1.14 22.17 -4.43
CA ASP A 168 1.76 21.03 -3.76
C ASP A 168 2.48 21.52 -2.51
N ILE A 169 2.11 20.96 -1.37
CA ILE A 169 2.70 21.31 -0.08
C ILE A 169 3.58 20.14 0.35
N THR A 170 4.87 20.42 0.51
CA THR A 170 5.81 19.45 1.08
C THR A 170 5.58 19.34 2.58
N ILE A 171 5.26 18.14 3.04
CA ILE A 171 5.12 17.83 4.47
C ILE A 171 6.51 17.60 5.06
N ASP A 172 7.31 16.79 4.34
CA ASP A 172 8.70 16.48 4.70
C ASP A 172 9.42 15.90 3.48
N GLU A 173 10.75 15.98 3.50
CA GLU A 173 11.61 15.44 2.45
C GLU A 173 12.98 15.08 2.99
N GLY A 174 13.66 14.17 2.31
CA GLY A 174 14.99 13.75 2.74
C GLY A 174 15.68 12.85 1.73
N THR A 175 16.80 12.29 2.15
CA THR A 175 17.55 11.30 1.38
C THR A 175 17.88 10.10 2.23
N ASP A 176 17.46 8.93 1.78
CA ASP A 176 17.75 7.64 2.41
C ASP A 176 18.17 6.65 1.32
N THR A 177 19.46 6.63 1.06
CA THR A 177 20.03 5.76 0.03
C THR A 177 19.97 4.28 0.37
N ALA A 178 19.90 3.93 1.65
CA ALA A 178 19.81 2.54 2.10
C ALA A 178 18.45 1.93 1.73
N ASN A 179 17.37 2.71 1.91
CA ASN A 179 16.02 2.26 1.71
C ASN A 179 15.47 2.60 0.31
N PHE A 180 15.70 3.81 -0.22
CA PHE A 180 15.03 4.29 -1.43
C PHE A 180 15.90 4.35 -2.68
N LYS A 181 17.24 4.24 -2.56
CA LYS A 181 18.05 4.05 -3.75
C LYS A 181 17.80 2.65 -4.31
N PHE A 182 17.32 2.58 -5.56
CA PHE A 182 16.86 1.32 -6.09
C PHE A 182 18.01 0.32 -6.32
N LYS A 183 17.70 -0.93 -6.01
CA LYS A 183 18.41 -2.10 -6.50
C LYS A 183 17.45 -2.78 -7.46
N LYS A 184 17.88 -3.00 -8.69
CA LYS A 184 17.03 -3.59 -9.74
C LYS A 184 16.32 -4.84 -9.23
N ASP A 185 14.99 -4.89 -9.43
CA ASP A 185 14.13 -6.02 -9.08
C ASP A 185 14.11 -6.40 -7.57
N ALA A 186 14.62 -5.54 -6.69
CA ALA A 186 14.51 -5.75 -5.25
C ALA A 186 13.16 -5.22 -4.74
N PHE A 187 12.25 -6.13 -4.40
CA PHE A 187 10.95 -5.79 -3.83
C PHE A 187 11.09 -5.21 -2.43
N LYS A 188 10.24 -4.24 -2.14
CA LYS A 188 10.11 -3.55 -0.86
C LYS A 188 8.63 -3.32 -0.59
N THR A 189 8.24 -3.47 0.67
CA THR A 189 6.88 -3.17 1.10
C THR A 189 6.79 -1.70 1.51
N ILE A 190 5.93 -0.94 0.85
CA ILE A 190 5.59 0.42 1.26
C ILE A 190 4.09 0.51 1.52
N ALA A 191 3.73 1.17 2.63
CA ALA A 191 2.36 1.57 2.86
C ALA A 191 2.28 3.07 3.11
N VAL A 192 1.23 3.67 2.58
CA VAL A 192 0.82 5.04 2.89
C VAL A 192 -0.55 5.00 3.55
N SER A 193 -0.71 5.76 4.62
CA SER A 193 -1.91 5.77 5.44
C SER A 193 -2.30 7.20 5.80
N ILE A 194 -3.61 7.44 5.89
CA ILE A 194 -4.19 8.59 6.59
C ILE A 194 -4.92 8.02 7.80
N ASP A 195 -4.51 8.39 9.01
CA ASP A 195 -5.13 7.91 10.23
C ASP A 195 -6.41 8.70 10.60
N ALA A 196 -7.08 8.29 11.68
CA ALA A 196 -8.27 8.96 12.20
C ALA A 196 -7.99 10.41 12.66
N ASN A 197 -6.74 10.74 12.99
CA ASN A 197 -6.31 12.10 13.35
C ASN A 197 -5.84 12.90 12.12
N LYS A 198 -6.06 12.37 10.91
CA LYS A 198 -5.68 13.00 9.64
C LYS A 198 -4.17 13.18 9.45
N LYS A 199 -3.38 12.36 10.12
CA LYS A 199 -1.95 12.30 9.92
C LYS A 199 -1.62 11.45 8.71
N PHE A 200 -0.68 11.90 7.90
CA PHE A 200 -0.10 11.10 6.82
C PHE A 200 1.06 10.27 7.39
N ILE A 201 0.95 8.97 7.24
CA ILE A 201 1.90 8.03 7.82
C ILE A 201 2.47 7.16 6.68
N ILE A 202 3.78 6.99 6.69
CA ILE A 202 4.50 6.12 5.76
C ILE A 202 5.09 4.97 6.54
N TYR A 203 4.88 3.76 6.04
CA TYR A 203 5.51 2.56 6.54
C TYR A 203 6.43 1.98 5.47
N TYR A 204 7.56 1.48 5.90
CA TYR A 204 8.55 0.82 5.07
C TYR A 204 8.93 -0.53 5.69
N ASP A 205 8.81 -1.61 4.92
CA ASP A 205 9.00 -2.99 5.39
C ASP A 205 8.29 -3.25 6.74
N GLY A 206 7.01 -2.85 6.84
CA GLY A 206 6.15 -3.04 8.01
C GLY A 206 6.44 -2.12 9.21
N LYS A 207 7.44 -1.26 9.14
CA LYS A 207 7.81 -0.33 10.23
C LYS A 207 7.40 1.09 9.88
N LYS A 208 6.90 1.84 10.88
CA LYS A 208 6.62 3.27 10.70
C LYS A 208 7.92 4.00 10.38
N TYR A 209 7.97 4.58 9.18
CA TYR A 209 9.11 5.35 8.69
C TYR A 209 8.94 6.85 8.96
N PHE A 210 7.73 7.36 8.72
CA PHE A 210 7.42 8.78 8.87
C PHE A 210 5.98 8.97 9.36
N GLU A 211 5.74 10.02 10.14
CA GLU A 211 4.42 10.47 10.56
C GLU A 211 4.37 12.00 10.56
N SER A 212 3.40 12.57 9.87
CA SER A 212 3.17 14.02 9.84
C SER A 212 2.43 14.52 11.08
N SER A 213 2.38 15.83 11.27
CA SER A 213 1.26 16.46 11.98
C SER A 213 -0.04 16.24 11.20
N ALA A 214 -1.19 16.52 11.83
CA ALA A 214 -2.48 16.45 11.14
C ALA A 214 -2.48 17.38 9.91
N LEU A 215 -2.99 16.88 8.77
CA LEU A 215 -3.13 17.68 7.56
C LEU A 215 -4.26 18.69 7.75
N ALA A 216 -3.90 19.94 8.03
CA ALA A 216 -4.85 21.00 8.44
C ALA A 216 -5.99 21.24 7.43
N SER A 217 -5.74 20.99 6.15
CA SER A 217 -6.74 21.15 5.08
C SER A 217 -7.63 19.92 4.87
N LEU A 218 -7.40 18.81 5.58
CA LEU A 218 -8.20 17.61 5.49
C LEU A 218 -9.36 17.70 6.50
N GLN A 219 -10.56 17.98 6.01
CA GLN A 219 -11.77 18.13 6.84
C GLN A 219 -12.41 16.78 7.21
N ASP A 220 -13.41 16.78 8.10
CA ASP A 220 -13.99 15.54 8.68
C ASP A 220 -14.79 14.68 7.69
N GLN A 221 -15.05 15.17 6.50
CA GLN A 221 -15.91 14.50 5.50
C GLN A 221 -15.18 14.20 4.20
N TYR A 222 -13.85 13.96 4.24
CA TYR A 222 -13.12 13.53 3.05
C TYR A 222 -13.35 12.06 2.77
N TYR A 223 -13.62 11.79 1.49
CA TYR A 223 -13.66 10.43 0.97
C TYR A 223 -12.47 10.18 0.06
N VAL A 224 -11.85 9.03 0.22
CA VAL A 224 -10.84 8.55 -0.72
C VAL A 224 -11.55 8.13 -2.00
N SER A 225 -11.17 8.75 -3.11
CA SER A 225 -11.73 8.45 -4.43
C SER A 225 -10.88 7.46 -5.21
N ARG A 226 -9.58 7.46 -4.97
CA ARG A 226 -8.62 6.55 -5.65
C ARG A 226 -7.40 6.29 -4.80
N SER A 227 -6.75 5.17 -5.05
CA SER A 227 -5.37 4.93 -4.63
C SER A 227 -4.59 4.21 -5.72
N GLY A 228 -3.26 4.36 -5.73
CA GLY A 228 -2.42 3.71 -6.73
C GLY A 228 -1.06 4.37 -6.90
N PHE A 229 -0.53 4.29 -8.12
CA PHE A 229 0.82 4.69 -8.46
C PHE A 229 0.85 5.89 -9.40
N GLY A 230 1.86 6.74 -9.21
CA GLY A 230 2.30 7.72 -10.16
C GLY A 230 3.75 7.45 -10.56
N LEU A 231 4.06 7.53 -11.84
CA LEU A 231 5.40 7.30 -12.35
C LEU A 231 5.80 8.41 -13.32
N ASP A 232 7.03 8.86 -13.20
CA ASP A 232 7.61 9.75 -14.18
C ASP A 232 8.03 9.00 -15.46
N ASN A 233 8.34 9.76 -16.48
CA ASN A 233 8.62 9.28 -17.84
C ASN A 233 9.69 8.17 -17.86
N LYS A 234 9.37 7.05 -18.50
CA LYS A 234 10.23 5.86 -18.65
C LYS A 234 10.64 5.18 -17.35
N VAL A 235 10.05 5.54 -16.21
CA VAL A 235 10.18 4.75 -14.98
C VAL A 235 9.43 3.45 -15.15
N VAL A 236 10.04 2.37 -14.71
CA VAL A 236 9.46 1.02 -14.73
C VAL A 236 9.49 0.47 -13.33
N ILE A 237 8.33 0.03 -12.84
CA ILE A 237 8.22 -0.71 -11.59
C ILE A 237 7.52 -2.05 -11.82
N PHE A 238 7.75 -2.97 -10.90
CA PHE A 238 6.89 -4.13 -10.65
C PHE A 238 6.11 -3.89 -9.37
N ALA A 239 4.84 -4.26 -9.35
CA ALA A 239 4.01 -4.22 -8.15
C ALA A 239 3.35 -5.57 -7.91
N ASP A 240 3.29 -5.97 -6.64
CA ASP A 240 2.72 -7.23 -6.16
C ASP A 240 2.05 -6.99 -4.80
N ASN A 241 1.21 -7.91 -4.34
CA ASN A 241 0.60 -7.91 -3.01
C ASN A 241 0.06 -6.55 -2.54
N LEU A 242 -0.88 -5.99 -3.30
CA LEU A 242 -1.52 -4.74 -2.91
C LEU A 242 -2.66 -5.01 -1.92
N PHE A 243 -2.60 -4.36 -0.78
CA PHE A 243 -3.65 -4.33 0.24
C PHE A 243 -4.20 -2.92 0.39
N VAL A 244 -5.51 -2.82 0.61
CA VAL A 244 -6.18 -1.58 0.94
C VAL A 244 -7.07 -1.81 2.14
N PHE A 245 -7.00 -0.92 3.13
CA PHE A 245 -7.79 -0.95 4.36
C PHE A 245 -8.51 0.37 4.56
N ASP A 246 -9.76 0.31 4.97
CA ASP A 246 -10.60 1.47 5.28
C ASP A 246 -10.51 1.93 6.74
N ASN A 247 -9.70 1.25 7.53
CA ASN A 247 -9.46 1.53 8.96
C ASN A 247 -8.05 2.08 9.25
N GLY A 248 -7.27 2.41 8.21
CA GLY A 248 -5.92 2.98 8.33
C GLY A 248 -4.85 2.04 8.88
N THR A 249 -5.15 0.75 9.00
CA THR A 249 -4.16 -0.27 9.41
C THR A 249 -3.22 -0.62 8.26
N ILE A 250 -2.17 -1.37 8.57
CA ILE A 250 -1.28 -2.00 7.58
C ILE A 250 -1.13 -3.48 7.91
N CYS A 251 -0.82 -4.27 6.90
CA CYS A 251 -0.42 -5.66 7.09
C CYS A 251 1.03 -5.68 7.59
N THR A 252 1.23 -6.10 8.84
CA THR A 252 2.58 -6.29 9.42
C THR A 252 3.04 -7.75 9.36
N ALA A 253 2.21 -8.64 8.83
CA ALA A 253 2.58 -10.03 8.62
C ALA A 253 3.64 -10.10 7.51
N GLU A 254 4.60 -11.02 7.65
CA GLU A 254 5.49 -11.36 6.55
C GLU A 254 4.67 -11.77 5.32
N PRO A 255 5.19 -11.51 4.09
CA PRO A 255 4.51 -11.92 2.86
C PRO A 255 4.10 -13.40 2.99
N ARG A 256 2.85 -13.68 2.71
CA ARG A 256 2.35 -15.06 2.77
C ARG A 256 3.16 -15.89 1.77
N GLU A 257 4.08 -16.72 2.26
CA GLU A 257 4.52 -17.86 1.49
C GLU A 257 3.27 -18.71 1.19
N ARG A 258 2.91 -18.80 -0.08
CA ARG A 258 1.80 -19.62 -0.56
C ARG A 258 2.32 -20.94 -1.11
#